data_b84e1a7c8c74a36369a5cd1752a2d1b8
#
_entry.id   b84e1a7c8c74a36369a5cd1752a2d1b8
#
_cell.length_a   1.000
_cell.length_b   1.000
_cell.length_c   1.000
_cell.angle_alpha   90.00
_cell.angle_beta   90.00
_cell.angle_gamma   90.00
#
_symmetry.space_group_name_H-M   'P 1'
#
loop_
_entity.id
_entity.type
_entity.pdbx_description
1 polymer ?
#
loop_
_entity_poly.entity_id
_entity_poly.type
_entity_poly.pdbx_seq_one_letter_code
_entity_poly.pdbx_strand_id
1 'polypeptide(L)'
;MDSEEAEKNFPQAARSYAAWITQHGGSWLDDEVDVRVEETFDAYFITPTFERGERGKDTFMVESFFLNDWKPLKPHEIEHALQLLAWSRVDLLSIIQGLSTEKLVEIYPNERWAINGILNHIGGGEWFYQERIGYPFPENEDDLPSDPLECLQMVREHFTALLPKLDGVFKVIGVEGEIWSPRKMLRRALWHERDHTEHIRKLL
;
A
#
# COMPACT_ATOMS: atom_id res chain seq x y z
N MET A 1 -15.55 -8.91 -3.76
CA MET A 1 -16.11 -8.54 -2.44
C MET A 1 -17.07 -7.40 -2.71
N ASP A 2 -18.33 -7.55 -2.39
CA ASP A 2 -19.29 -6.45 -2.45
C ASP A 2 -19.22 -5.57 -1.19
N SER A 3 -19.94 -4.45 -1.17
CA SER A 3 -19.89 -3.50 -0.04
C SER A 3 -20.42 -4.10 1.26
N GLU A 4 -21.46 -4.93 1.22
CA GLU A 4 -22.01 -5.61 2.41
C GLU A 4 -20.99 -6.59 3.03
N GLU A 5 -20.29 -7.35 2.20
CA GLU A 5 -19.26 -8.26 2.66
C GLU A 5 -18.05 -7.50 3.24
N ALA A 6 -17.65 -6.38 2.61
CA ALA A 6 -16.60 -5.52 3.11
C ALA A 6 -16.94 -4.94 4.49
N GLU A 7 -18.15 -4.39 4.66
CA GLU A 7 -18.61 -3.85 5.96
C GLU A 7 -18.67 -4.92 7.04
N LYS A 8 -19.15 -6.12 6.71
CA LYS A 8 -19.20 -7.25 7.65
C LYS A 8 -17.83 -7.70 8.13
N ASN A 9 -16.84 -7.70 7.24
CA ASN A 9 -15.48 -8.18 7.53
C ASN A 9 -14.58 -7.09 8.14
N PHE A 10 -14.90 -5.81 7.97
CA PHE A 10 -14.08 -4.69 8.42
C PHE A 10 -13.76 -4.72 9.93
N PRO A 11 -14.71 -4.99 10.86
CA PRO A 11 -14.38 -5.04 12.28
C PRO A 11 -13.33 -6.09 12.63
N GLN A 12 -13.39 -7.25 11.99
CA GLN A 12 -12.39 -8.31 12.20
C GLN A 12 -11.02 -7.89 11.61
N ALA A 13 -11.00 -7.30 10.42
CA ALA A 13 -9.77 -6.81 9.80
C ALA A 13 -9.11 -5.71 10.66
N ALA A 14 -9.90 -4.79 11.21
CA ALA A 14 -9.41 -3.73 12.09
C ALA A 14 -8.80 -4.28 13.39
N ARG A 15 -9.45 -5.25 14.04
CA ARG A 15 -8.89 -5.93 15.23
C ARG A 15 -7.63 -6.70 14.92
N SER A 16 -7.60 -7.43 13.80
CA SER A 16 -6.39 -8.15 13.36
C SER A 16 -5.23 -7.18 13.10
N TYR A 17 -5.53 -5.97 12.60
CA TYR A 17 -4.53 -4.93 12.43
C TYR A 17 -4.03 -4.39 13.76
N ALA A 18 -4.91 -4.13 14.73
CA ALA A 18 -4.54 -3.72 16.08
C ALA A 18 -3.66 -4.76 16.78
N ALA A 19 -4.06 -6.02 16.72
CA ALA A 19 -3.27 -7.12 17.27
C ALA A 19 -1.87 -7.23 16.61
N TRP A 20 -1.77 -7.01 15.31
CA TRP A 20 -0.49 -6.97 14.60
C TRP A 20 0.41 -5.82 15.09
N ILE A 21 -0.15 -4.64 15.34
CA ILE A 21 0.58 -3.51 15.94
C ILE A 21 1.13 -3.89 17.32
N THR A 22 0.29 -4.48 18.18
CA THR A 22 0.68 -4.91 19.53
C THR A 22 1.77 -5.99 19.47
N GLN A 23 1.69 -6.96 18.56
CA GLN A 23 2.71 -7.99 18.36
C GLN A 23 4.09 -7.40 18.00
N HIS A 24 4.14 -6.27 17.32
CA HIS A 24 5.36 -5.54 16.99
C HIS A 24 5.80 -4.53 18.09
N GLY A 25 5.12 -4.52 19.23
CA GLY A 25 5.45 -3.65 20.36
C GLY A 25 4.85 -2.25 20.30
N GLY A 26 3.93 -1.98 19.36
CA GLY A 26 3.15 -0.75 19.33
C GLY A 26 2.13 -0.71 20.47
N SER A 27 2.00 0.45 21.11
CA SER A 27 1.10 0.64 22.26
C SER A 27 0.09 1.77 22.07
N TRP A 28 -0.02 2.30 20.86
CA TRP A 28 -0.93 3.42 20.54
C TRP A 28 -2.31 2.99 20.05
N LEU A 29 -2.53 1.69 19.91
CA LEU A 29 -3.80 1.11 19.56
C LEU A 29 -4.06 -0.08 20.47
N ASP A 30 -5.23 -0.11 21.08
CA ASP A 30 -5.65 -1.20 21.96
C ASP A 30 -6.17 -2.39 21.13
N ASP A 31 -5.92 -3.61 21.58
CA ASP A 31 -6.46 -4.84 20.97
C ASP A 31 -8.01 -4.89 21.06
N GLU A 32 -8.59 -4.24 22.09
CA GLU A 32 -10.04 -4.13 22.31
C GLU A 32 -10.65 -2.90 21.63
N VAL A 33 -10.17 -2.55 20.42
CA VAL A 33 -10.70 -1.40 19.69
C VAL A 33 -12.20 -1.53 19.41
N ASP A 34 -12.94 -0.47 19.72
CA ASP A 34 -14.33 -0.31 19.27
C ASP A 34 -14.31 0.18 17.80
N VAL A 35 -14.78 -0.68 16.91
CA VAL A 35 -14.71 -0.45 15.47
C VAL A 35 -16.03 0.09 14.96
N ARG A 36 -16.00 1.30 14.37
CA ARG A 36 -17.12 1.93 13.71
C ARG A 36 -16.79 2.23 12.25
N VAL A 37 -17.66 1.81 11.33
CA VAL A 37 -17.59 2.24 9.93
C VAL A 37 -18.16 3.65 9.84
N GLU A 38 -17.35 4.62 9.45
CA GLU A 38 -17.75 6.02 9.26
C GLU A 38 -17.98 6.36 7.79
N GLU A 39 -17.33 5.66 6.89
CA GLU A 39 -17.37 5.94 5.46
C GLU A 39 -17.12 4.67 4.64
N THR A 40 -17.84 4.52 3.55
CA THR A 40 -17.65 3.47 2.55
C THR A 40 -17.42 4.12 1.19
N PHE A 41 -16.63 3.46 0.35
CA PHE A 41 -16.34 3.91 -1.00
C PHE A 41 -16.48 2.74 -1.98
N ASP A 42 -17.38 2.89 -2.93
CA ASP A 42 -17.52 1.94 -4.03
C ASP A 42 -16.46 2.22 -5.10
N ALA A 43 -15.45 1.36 -5.18
CA ALA A 43 -14.45 1.45 -6.24
C ALA A 43 -15.11 1.33 -7.61
N TYR A 44 -14.65 2.12 -8.57
CA TYR A 44 -15.17 2.12 -9.94
C TYR A 44 -14.02 2.14 -10.94
N PHE A 45 -14.35 1.86 -12.19
CA PHE A 45 -13.38 1.87 -13.28
C PHE A 45 -13.58 3.09 -14.17
N ILE A 46 -12.48 3.60 -14.71
CA ILE A 46 -12.46 4.67 -15.71
C ILE A 46 -11.69 4.23 -16.95
N THR A 47 -12.09 4.77 -18.08
CA THR A 47 -11.41 4.61 -19.37
C THR A 47 -10.16 5.51 -19.43
N PRO A 48 -9.27 5.35 -20.44
CA PRO A 48 -8.17 6.29 -20.69
C PRO A 48 -8.61 7.73 -20.95
N THR A 49 -9.89 7.96 -21.29
CA THR A 49 -10.50 9.28 -21.42
C THR A 49 -11.17 9.77 -20.15
N PHE A 50 -10.95 9.08 -19.02
CA PHE A 50 -11.49 9.37 -17.69
C PHE A 50 -13.02 9.32 -17.58
N GLU A 51 -13.67 8.62 -18.47
CA GLU A 51 -15.10 8.33 -18.39
C GLU A 51 -15.35 7.08 -17.55
N ARG A 52 -16.47 7.04 -16.81
CA ARG A 52 -16.83 5.86 -16.03
C ARG A 52 -17.09 4.67 -16.95
N GLY A 53 -16.45 3.55 -16.68
CA GLY A 53 -16.51 2.33 -17.47
C GLY A 53 -16.70 1.09 -16.61
N GLU A 54 -16.89 -0.05 -17.27
CA GLU A 54 -16.90 -1.36 -16.63
C GLU A 54 -15.46 -1.90 -16.53
N ARG A 55 -15.23 -2.83 -15.60
CA ARG A 55 -13.94 -3.51 -15.48
C ARG A 55 -13.57 -4.20 -16.79
N GLY A 56 -12.46 -3.79 -17.39
CA GLY A 56 -12.01 -4.32 -18.68
C GLY A 56 -10.50 -4.13 -18.87
N LYS A 57 -10.02 -4.55 -20.05
CA LYS A 57 -8.59 -4.53 -20.38
C LYS A 57 -8.01 -3.11 -20.48
N ASP A 58 -8.86 -2.15 -20.87
CA ASP A 58 -8.46 -0.76 -21.11
C ASP A 58 -9.08 0.19 -20.06
N THR A 59 -9.29 -0.30 -18.85
CA THR A 59 -9.83 0.52 -17.75
C THR A 59 -8.96 0.38 -16.51
N PHE A 60 -8.90 1.44 -15.70
CA PHE A 60 -8.22 1.43 -14.40
C PHE A 60 -9.24 1.57 -13.29
N MET A 61 -8.95 0.92 -12.17
CA MET A 61 -9.73 1.07 -10.96
C MET A 61 -9.35 2.36 -10.25
N VAL A 62 -10.35 3.20 -9.98
CA VAL A 62 -10.18 4.40 -9.15
C VAL A 62 -10.22 3.99 -7.68
N GLU A 63 -9.13 4.26 -7.00
CA GLU A 63 -8.95 3.96 -5.59
C GLU A 63 -9.65 4.98 -4.69
N SER A 64 -10.13 4.50 -3.54
CA SER A 64 -10.84 5.32 -2.57
C SER A 64 -10.07 6.57 -2.14
N PHE A 65 -10.81 7.68 -1.99
CA PHE A 65 -10.35 8.90 -1.36
C PHE A 65 -11.32 9.28 -0.24
N PHE A 66 -10.93 8.99 0.99
CA PHE A 66 -11.77 9.15 2.17
C PHE A 66 -11.71 10.58 2.73
N LEU A 67 -12.70 10.96 3.55
CA LEU A 67 -12.73 12.26 4.22
C LEU A 67 -11.45 12.54 5.04
N ASN A 68 -10.84 11.49 5.57
CA ASN A 68 -9.57 11.64 6.30
C ASN A 68 -8.39 11.95 5.38
N ASP A 69 -8.44 11.54 4.10
CA ASP A 69 -7.35 11.79 3.12
C ASP A 69 -7.20 13.29 2.76
N TRP A 70 -8.20 14.13 3.06
CA TRP A 70 -8.11 15.60 2.91
C TRP A 70 -7.21 16.27 3.95
N LYS A 71 -6.94 15.61 5.07
CA LYS A 71 -6.18 16.20 6.18
C LYS A 71 -4.69 16.05 5.96
N PRO A 72 -3.86 17.07 6.29
CA PRO A 72 -2.41 16.91 6.31
C PRO A 72 -2.00 15.86 7.34
N LEU A 73 -0.83 15.25 7.12
CA LEU A 73 -0.21 14.38 8.11
C LEU A 73 0.28 15.19 9.32
N LYS A 74 0.25 14.58 10.50
CA LYS A 74 0.73 15.17 11.76
C LYS A 74 2.01 14.46 12.22
N PRO A 75 2.86 15.11 13.05
CA PRO A 75 4.12 14.53 13.49
C PRO A 75 3.98 13.12 14.07
N HIS A 76 3.06 12.91 15.00
CA HIS A 76 2.85 11.61 15.64
C HIS A 76 2.32 10.54 14.65
N GLU A 77 1.54 10.94 13.65
CA GLU A 77 1.08 10.01 12.60
C GLU A 77 2.25 9.59 11.70
N ILE A 78 3.20 10.49 11.44
CA ILE A 78 4.42 10.19 10.70
C ILE A 78 5.31 9.25 11.50
N GLU A 79 5.50 9.47 12.81
CA GLU A 79 6.25 8.57 13.69
C GLU A 79 5.67 7.15 13.67
N HIS A 80 4.36 7.01 13.86
CA HIS A 80 3.68 5.71 13.79
C HIS A 80 3.82 5.09 12.40
N ALA A 81 3.68 5.89 11.34
CA ALA A 81 3.81 5.41 9.96
C ALA A 81 5.20 4.84 9.68
N LEU A 82 6.27 5.51 10.13
CA LEU A 82 7.64 5.02 9.97
C LEU A 82 7.85 3.67 10.68
N GLN A 83 7.27 3.49 11.86
CA GLN A 83 7.30 2.21 12.57
C GLN A 83 6.52 1.12 11.83
N LEU A 84 5.29 1.43 11.37
CA LEU A 84 4.45 0.48 10.61
C LEU A 84 5.12 0.06 9.31
N LEU A 85 5.75 0.98 8.58
CA LEU A 85 6.50 0.70 7.36
C LEU A 85 7.72 -0.20 7.62
N ALA A 86 8.43 0.03 8.73
CA ALA A 86 9.56 -0.81 9.13
C ALA A 86 9.10 -2.24 9.48
N TRP A 87 8.05 -2.39 10.27
CA TRP A 87 7.51 -3.70 10.64
C TRP A 87 6.95 -4.47 9.44
N SER A 88 6.20 -3.79 8.57
CA SER A 88 5.67 -4.41 7.35
C SER A 88 6.79 -4.96 6.46
N ARG A 89 7.90 -4.20 6.30
CA ARG A 89 9.06 -4.65 5.54
C ARG A 89 9.78 -5.84 6.20
N VAL A 90 9.89 -5.85 7.53
CA VAL A 90 10.46 -6.99 8.27
C VAL A 90 9.61 -8.24 8.05
N ASP A 91 8.28 -8.12 8.11
CA ASP A 91 7.37 -9.24 7.85
C ASP A 91 7.53 -9.76 6.42
N LEU A 92 7.53 -8.88 5.41
CA LEU A 92 7.73 -9.25 4.01
C LEU A 92 9.05 -10.00 3.81
N LEU A 93 10.16 -9.44 4.31
CA LEU A 93 11.47 -10.05 4.16
C LEU A 93 11.57 -11.38 4.90
N SER A 94 10.93 -11.52 6.07
CA SER A 94 10.95 -12.75 6.86
C SER A 94 10.33 -13.95 6.15
N ILE A 95 9.25 -13.73 5.37
CA ILE A 95 8.58 -14.83 4.66
C ILE A 95 9.32 -15.29 3.42
N ILE A 96 10.17 -14.45 2.84
CA ILE A 96 10.99 -14.83 1.68
C ILE A 96 12.40 -15.25 2.07
N GLN A 97 12.78 -15.04 3.32
CA GLN A 97 14.11 -15.41 3.82
C GLN A 97 14.34 -16.92 3.70
N GLY A 98 15.41 -17.29 3.03
CA GLY A 98 15.80 -18.68 2.84
C GLY A 98 15.04 -19.41 1.72
N LEU A 99 14.19 -18.74 0.98
CA LEU A 99 13.64 -19.31 -0.25
C LEU A 99 14.75 -19.46 -1.30
N SER A 100 14.72 -20.57 -2.03
CA SER A 100 15.65 -20.77 -3.14
C SER A 100 15.29 -19.88 -4.34
N THR A 101 16.26 -19.63 -5.21
CA THR A 101 16.02 -18.85 -6.45
C THR A 101 14.90 -19.45 -7.29
N GLU A 102 14.82 -20.79 -7.34
CA GLU A 102 13.76 -21.50 -8.07
C GLU A 102 12.38 -21.16 -7.50
N LYS A 103 12.23 -21.11 -6.18
CA LYS A 103 10.97 -20.74 -5.52
C LYS A 103 10.57 -19.29 -5.79
N LEU A 104 11.55 -18.38 -5.86
CA LEU A 104 11.30 -16.97 -6.12
C LEU A 104 10.83 -16.70 -7.56
N VAL A 105 11.20 -17.55 -8.51
CA VAL A 105 10.81 -17.41 -9.93
C VAL A 105 9.73 -18.38 -10.38
N GLU A 106 9.30 -19.30 -9.53
CA GLU A 106 8.22 -20.26 -9.79
C GLU A 106 6.88 -19.52 -9.93
N ILE A 107 6.15 -19.79 -11.01
CA ILE A 107 4.78 -19.30 -11.16
C ILE A 107 3.82 -20.33 -10.58
N TYR A 108 3.13 -19.96 -9.52
CA TYR A 108 2.17 -20.81 -8.85
C TYR A 108 0.85 -20.94 -9.67
N PRO A 109 0.08 -22.02 -9.52
CA PRO A 109 -1.17 -22.20 -10.24
C PRO A 109 -2.15 -21.03 -10.02
N ASN A 110 -2.72 -20.53 -11.10
CA ASN A 110 -3.63 -19.38 -11.15
C ASN A 110 -3.02 -18.01 -10.79
N GLU A 111 -1.71 -17.94 -10.59
CA GLU A 111 -1.01 -16.69 -10.32
C GLU A 111 -0.54 -16.01 -11.61
N ARG A 112 -0.61 -14.68 -11.61
CA ARG A 112 -0.09 -13.85 -12.70
C ARG A 112 1.43 -13.72 -12.62
N TRP A 113 1.99 -13.70 -11.42
CA TRP A 113 3.39 -13.45 -11.16
C TRP A 113 4.00 -14.49 -10.23
N ALA A 114 5.29 -14.77 -10.43
CA ALA A 114 6.13 -15.38 -9.42
C ALA A 114 6.34 -14.43 -8.22
N ILE A 115 6.90 -14.92 -7.12
CA ILE A 115 7.18 -14.11 -5.92
C ILE A 115 8.03 -12.87 -6.29
N ASN A 116 9.09 -13.02 -7.11
CA ASN A 116 9.88 -11.87 -7.58
C ASN A 116 9.04 -10.82 -8.32
N GLY A 117 8.05 -11.25 -9.11
CA GLY A 117 7.13 -10.35 -9.78
C GLY A 117 6.23 -9.59 -8.80
N ILE A 118 5.80 -10.26 -7.71
CA ILE A 118 5.03 -9.61 -6.63
C ILE A 118 5.92 -8.60 -5.89
N LEU A 119 7.18 -8.93 -5.61
CA LEU A 119 8.11 -8.00 -4.96
C LEU A 119 8.38 -6.76 -5.82
N ASN A 120 8.60 -6.93 -7.13
CA ASN A 120 8.70 -5.82 -8.08
C ASN A 120 7.44 -4.96 -8.10
N HIS A 121 6.26 -5.58 -8.06
CA HIS A 121 4.99 -4.87 -8.02
C HIS A 121 4.83 -4.06 -6.72
N ILE A 122 5.29 -4.57 -5.58
CA ILE A 122 5.30 -3.81 -4.32
C ILE A 122 6.19 -2.57 -4.44
N GLY A 123 7.42 -2.73 -4.95
CA GLY A 123 8.36 -1.62 -5.14
C GLY A 123 7.86 -0.58 -6.13
N GLY A 124 7.42 -1.01 -7.31
CA GLY A 124 6.83 -0.14 -8.31
C GLY A 124 5.56 0.57 -7.83
N GLY A 125 4.71 -0.13 -7.06
CA GLY A 125 3.53 0.47 -6.44
C GLY A 125 3.88 1.56 -5.44
N GLU A 126 4.90 1.37 -4.61
CA GLU A 126 5.36 2.39 -3.66
C GLU A 126 5.98 3.60 -4.38
N TRP A 127 6.74 3.38 -5.45
CA TRP A 127 7.22 4.44 -6.34
C TRP A 127 6.04 5.22 -6.96
N PHE A 128 5.08 4.51 -7.54
CA PHE A 128 3.88 5.08 -8.16
C PHE A 128 3.12 6.01 -7.20
N TYR A 129 2.93 5.60 -5.93
CA TYR A 129 2.24 6.46 -4.96
C TYR A 129 2.97 7.76 -4.67
N GLN A 130 4.31 7.75 -4.67
CA GLN A 130 5.13 8.95 -4.51
C GLN A 130 5.05 9.85 -5.76
N GLU A 131 5.05 9.24 -6.95
CA GLU A 131 4.88 9.94 -8.22
C GLU A 131 3.54 10.69 -8.26
N ARG A 132 2.45 10.05 -7.83
CA ARG A 132 1.11 10.65 -7.78
C ARG A 132 1.01 11.93 -6.97
N ILE A 133 1.89 12.15 -6.04
CA ILE A 133 1.96 13.40 -5.28
C ILE A 133 3.16 14.29 -5.68
N GLY A 134 3.87 13.93 -6.76
CA GLY A 134 4.95 14.71 -7.35
C GLY A 134 6.29 14.61 -6.63
N TYR A 135 6.60 13.45 -6.04
CA TYR A 135 7.87 13.15 -5.39
C TYR A 135 8.43 11.79 -5.80
N PRO A 136 8.52 11.46 -7.11
CA PRO A 136 9.09 10.18 -7.53
C PRO A 136 10.59 10.11 -7.24
N PHE A 137 11.09 8.90 -6.94
CA PHE A 137 12.51 8.61 -6.92
C PHE A 137 12.76 7.13 -7.25
N PRO A 138 13.51 6.82 -8.32
CA PRO A 138 14.08 7.77 -9.30
C PRO A 138 13.02 8.59 -10.03
N GLU A 139 13.44 9.59 -10.83
CA GLU A 139 12.50 10.49 -11.52
C GLU A 139 11.61 9.73 -12.53
N ASN A 140 12.19 8.72 -13.20
CA ASN A 140 11.46 7.89 -14.14
C ASN A 140 11.33 6.46 -13.62
N GLU A 141 10.21 5.81 -13.89
CA GLU A 141 9.96 4.41 -13.52
C GLU A 141 10.97 3.45 -14.17
N ASP A 142 11.40 3.75 -15.39
CA ASP A 142 12.37 2.93 -16.13
C ASP A 142 13.77 2.90 -15.47
N ASP A 143 14.05 3.82 -14.57
CA ASP A 143 15.31 3.88 -13.80
C ASP A 143 15.26 3.06 -12.51
N LEU A 144 14.13 2.40 -12.21
CA LEU A 144 14.02 1.49 -11.05
C LEU A 144 14.95 0.27 -11.21
N PRO A 145 15.58 -0.19 -10.12
CA PRO A 145 16.36 -1.42 -10.15
C PRO A 145 15.55 -2.61 -10.64
N SER A 146 16.13 -3.42 -11.51
CA SER A 146 15.51 -4.67 -11.98
C SER A 146 15.53 -5.78 -10.93
N ASP A 147 16.45 -5.73 -9.97
CA ASP A 147 16.45 -6.62 -8.81
C ASP A 147 15.32 -6.18 -7.83
N PRO A 148 14.41 -7.09 -7.48
CA PRO A 148 13.27 -6.75 -6.64
C PRO A 148 13.64 -6.21 -5.26
N LEU A 149 14.69 -6.74 -4.65
CA LEU A 149 15.12 -6.33 -3.30
C LEU A 149 15.81 -4.97 -3.33
N GLU A 150 16.62 -4.71 -4.35
CA GLU A 150 17.22 -3.39 -4.56
C GLU A 150 16.15 -2.32 -4.83
N CYS A 151 15.14 -2.65 -5.66
CA CYS A 151 14.01 -1.77 -5.91
C CYS A 151 13.24 -1.45 -4.61
N LEU A 152 12.84 -2.49 -3.87
CA LEU A 152 12.16 -2.34 -2.58
C LEU A 152 12.94 -1.49 -1.59
N GLN A 153 14.25 -1.64 -1.54
CA GLN A 153 15.11 -0.86 -0.65
C GLN A 153 15.17 0.59 -1.08
N MET A 154 15.52 0.86 -2.34
CA MET A 154 15.68 2.22 -2.88
C MET A 154 14.41 3.05 -2.69
N VAL A 155 13.27 2.52 -3.10
CA VAL A 155 12.00 3.24 -3.05
C VAL A 155 11.57 3.50 -1.60
N ARG A 156 11.76 2.52 -0.69
CA ARG A 156 11.45 2.68 0.73
C ARG A 156 12.36 3.68 1.43
N GLU A 157 13.65 3.71 1.13
CA GLU A 157 14.56 4.70 1.68
C GLU A 157 14.12 6.12 1.32
N HIS A 158 13.77 6.35 0.05
CA HIS A 158 13.24 7.64 -0.37
C HIS A 158 11.91 7.97 0.31
N PHE A 159 10.98 7.03 0.36
CA PHE A 159 9.66 7.22 0.98
C PHE A 159 9.77 7.61 2.45
N THR A 160 10.59 6.89 3.22
CA THR A 160 10.80 7.19 4.65
C THR A 160 11.50 8.53 4.87
N ALA A 161 12.42 8.93 3.99
CA ALA A 161 13.06 10.24 4.02
C ALA A 161 12.13 11.39 3.60
N LEU A 162 11.10 11.09 2.81
CA LEU A 162 10.07 12.04 2.36
C LEU A 162 9.05 12.34 3.46
N LEU A 163 8.60 11.33 4.22
CA LEU A 163 7.49 11.47 5.17
C LEU A 163 7.65 12.63 6.16
N PRO A 164 8.80 12.87 6.81
CA PRO A 164 8.97 14.02 7.71
C PRO A 164 8.81 15.38 7.02
N LYS A 165 9.09 15.45 5.71
CA LYS A 165 8.94 16.68 4.92
C LYS A 165 7.48 16.98 4.57
N LEU A 166 6.58 16.02 4.79
CA LEU A 166 5.14 16.12 4.53
C LEU A 166 4.34 16.48 5.80
N ASP A 167 5.01 16.75 6.93
CA ASP A 167 4.35 17.22 8.14
C ASP A 167 3.62 18.54 7.89
N GLY A 168 2.32 18.56 8.18
CA GLY A 168 1.46 19.71 7.99
C GLY A 168 1.23 20.14 6.52
N VAL A 169 1.81 19.42 5.56
CA VAL A 169 1.66 19.78 4.13
C VAL A 169 0.24 19.47 3.67
N PHE A 170 -0.49 20.54 3.34
CA PHE A 170 -1.79 20.44 2.69
C PHE A 170 -1.59 20.39 1.16
N LYS A 171 -1.64 19.17 0.64
CA LYS A 171 -1.52 18.92 -0.81
C LYS A 171 -2.60 17.91 -1.23
N VAL A 172 -3.50 18.33 -2.09
CA VAL A 172 -4.49 17.47 -2.73
C VAL A 172 -4.47 17.78 -4.21
N ILE A 173 -4.24 16.77 -5.01
CA ILE A 173 -4.11 16.90 -6.47
C ILE A 173 -4.92 15.85 -7.19
N GLY A 174 -5.45 16.19 -8.35
CA GLY A 174 -6.06 15.25 -9.29
C GLY A 174 -5.04 14.83 -10.35
N VAL A 175 -4.83 13.53 -10.49
CA VAL A 175 -3.92 12.96 -11.50
C VAL A 175 -4.65 11.80 -12.17
N GLU A 176 -4.78 11.86 -13.49
CA GLU A 176 -5.36 10.77 -14.30
C GLU A 176 -6.69 10.20 -13.77
N GLY A 177 -7.60 11.11 -13.37
CA GLY A 177 -8.92 10.73 -12.88
C GLY A 177 -9.00 10.30 -11.43
N GLU A 178 -7.90 10.32 -10.69
CA GLU A 178 -7.85 10.06 -9.26
C GLU A 178 -7.44 11.29 -8.45
N ILE A 179 -7.92 11.36 -7.21
CA ILE A 179 -7.49 12.35 -6.23
C ILE A 179 -6.42 11.72 -5.32
N TRP A 180 -5.32 12.46 -5.11
CA TRP A 180 -4.19 12.03 -4.30
C TRP A 180 -3.80 13.08 -3.25
N SER A 181 -3.28 12.58 -2.14
CA SER A 181 -2.74 13.38 -1.04
C SER A 181 -1.61 12.62 -0.35
N PRO A 182 -0.76 13.28 0.47
CA PRO A 182 0.24 12.58 1.29
C PRO A 182 -0.37 11.50 2.18
N ARG A 183 -1.56 11.71 2.71
CA ARG A 183 -2.25 10.74 3.57
C ARG A 183 -2.74 9.52 2.76
N LYS A 184 -3.34 9.72 1.59
CA LYS A 184 -3.72 8.61 0.70
C LYS A 184 -2.48 7.81 0.26
N MET A 185 -1.40 8.50 -0.15
CA MET A 185 -0.13 7.86 -0.50
C MET A 185 0.34 6.93 0.63
N LEU A 186 0.44 7.44 1.86
CA LEU A 186 0.86 6.66 3.02
C LEU A 186 -0.06 5.47 3.30
N ARG A 187 -1.37 5.69 3.32
CA ARG A 187 -2.37 4.65 3.55
C ARG A 187 -2.25 3.54 2.50
N ARG A 188 -2.08 3.91 1.23
CA ARG A 188 -1.94 2.95 0.13
C ARG A 188 -0.66 2.13 0.25
N ALA A 189 0.47 2.75 0.55
CA ALA A 189 1.74 2.04 0.71
C ALA A 189 1.67 1.01 1.85
N LEU A 190 1.14 1.40 3.02
CA LEU A 190 0.98 0.52 4.18
C LEU A 190 0.04 -0.67 3.90
N TRP A 191 -1.08 -0.41 3.23
CA TRP A 191 -2.02 -1.47 2.88
C TRP A 191 -1.44 -2.42 1.83
N HIS A 192 -0.86 -1.90 0.76
CA HIS A 192 -0.41 -2.64 -0.40
C HIS A 192 0.69 -3.66 -0.06
N GLU A 193 1.72 -3.26 0.68
CA GLU A 193 2.78 -4.18 1.08
C GLU A 193 2.25 -5.30 1.98
N ARG A 194 1.37 -4.99 2.92
CA ARG A 194 0.78 -5.99 3.80
C ARG A 194 -0.13 -6.97 3.06
N ASP A 195 -0.95 -6.48 2.15
CA ASP A 195 -1.83 -7.32 1.33
C ASP A 195 -1.01 -8.32 0.51
N HIS A 196 0.06 -7.85 -0.13
CA HIS A 196 0.95 -8.72 -0.88
C HIS A 196 1.84 -9.61 0.00
N THR A 197 2.18 -9.21 1.21
CA THR A 197 2.84 -10.08 2.19
C THR A 197 1.94 -11.27 2.53
N GLU A 198 0.66 -11.04 2.80
CA GLU A 198 -0.32 -12.12 3.03
C GLU A 198 -0.56 -12.96 1.77
N HIS A 199 -0.52 -12.35 0.59
CA HIS A 199 -0.60 -13.08 -0.68
C HIS A 199 0.57 -14.06 -0.82
N ILE A 200 1.81 -13.60 -0.65
CA ILE A 200 3.00 -14.49 -0.71
C ILE A 200 2.91 -15.60 0.34
N ARG A 201 2.48 -15.28 1.57
CA ARG A 201 2.33 -16.29 2.64
C ARG A 201 1.36 -17.42 2.26
N LYS A 202 0.32 -17.13 1.49
CA LYS A 202 -0.64 -18.14 1.01
C LYS A 202 -0.11 -18.99 -0.14
N LEU A 203 0.93 -18.54 -0.85
CA LEU A 203 1.58 -19.30 -1.92
C LEU A 203 2.58 -20.33 -1.38
N LEU A 204 3.15 -20.10 -0.20
CA LEU A 204 4.16 -20.92 0.46
C LEU A 204 3.56 -21.98 1.38
#